data_7f27ac300c76c35190ac47cb7091a42e
#
_entry.id   7f27ac300c76c35190ac47cb7091a42e
#
_cell.length_a   1.000
_cell.length_b   1.000
_cell.length_c   1.000
_cell.angle_alpha   90.00
_cell.angle_beta   90.00
_cell.angle_gamma   90.00
#
_symmetry.space_group_name_H-M   'P 1'
#
loop_
_entity.id
_entity.type
_entity.pdbx_description
1 polymer ?
#
loop_
_entity_poly.entity_id
_entity_poly.type
_entity_poly.pdbx_seq_one_letter_code
_entity_poly.pdbx_strand_id
1 'polypeptide(L)'
;TSCDPDAESYTPGELEDGNQGICFVGNYTQTVEVEPGITSFDLTLTRSLTDAAGTVDVTVINNEENIFVCPSTVSFAAGEKTAKLTVETPSAAEGITYNLQLALSGNDVSNYSSGYHEISVNFAILKWESIGTGYYLDGTVANFFGVDPSVPMAVEIEKTTTATSTRFRFDSPFAKVATAQDEVGGFNGYPFNEEADVVPGEYTFVIDVTKEGASLKPVQYGMDWGYGMFSGGSVYGNLSTNINSYPLGVYNEKAGSITFPANSLYVSMADYQDGGAYPF
;
A
#
# COMPACT_ATOMS: atom_id res chain seq x y z
N THR A 1 -33.11 29.45 27.32
CA THR A 1 -31.64 29.29 27.20
C THR A 1 -31.17 30.07 25.99
N SER A 2 -30.65 31.26 26.28
CA SER A 2 -30.09 32.19 25.29
C SER A 2 -28.86 31.55 24.64
N CYS A 3 -28.85 31.36 23.31
CA CYS A 3 -27.65 31.31 22.56
C CYS A 3 -27.05 32.71 22.60
N ASP A 4 -25.87 32.85 23.14
CA ASP A 4 -25.13 34.10 23.11
C ASP A 4 -24.73 34.38 21.64
N PRO A 5 -25.28 35.44 21.02
CA PRO A 5 -24.95 35.77 19.65
C PRO A 5 -23.55 36.40 19.49
N ASP A 6 -22.89 36.67 20.63
CA ASP A 6 -21.55 37.25 20.68
C ASP A 6 -20.46 36.20 20.99
N ALA A 7 -20.74 34.91 20.80
CA ALA A 7 -19.67 33.93 20.78
C ALA A 7 -18.72 34.29 19.65
N GLU A 8 -17.60 34.93 20.00
CA GLU A 8 -16.52 35.23 19.04
C GLU A 8 -16.15 33.93 18.33
N SER A 9 -16.27 33.95 17.01
CA SER A 9 -15.80 32.82 16.20
C SER A 9 -14.32 32.64 16.51
N TYR A 10 -13.96 31.48 16.99
CA TYR A 10 -12.55 31.12 17.20
C TYR A 10 -11.78 31.34 15.91
N THR A 11 -10.98 32.39 15.89
CA THR A 11 -10.02 32.60 14.80
C THR A 11 -8.74 31.86 15.21
N PRO A 12 -8.28 30.88 14.45
CA PRO A 12 -6.98 30.26 14.74
C PRO A 12 -5.93 31.36 14.85
N GLY A 13 -5.08 31.33 15.87
CA GLY A 13 -4.00 32.27 16.02
C GLY A 13 -3.16 32.32 14.77
N GLU A 14 -2.77 33.54 14.35
CA GLU A 14 -1.84 33.72 13.24
C GLU A 14 -0.49 33.14 13.66
N LEU A 15 0.26 32.60 12.68
CA LEU A 15 1.65 32.21 12.90
C LEU A 15 2.43 33.45 13.36
N GLU A 16 3.33 33.29 14.32
CA GLU A 16 4.27 34.35 14.70
C GLU A 16 5.02 34.82 13.45
N ASP A 17 5.31 36.12 13.36
CA ASP A 17 6.00 36.73 12.21
C ASP A 17 7.29 35.94 11.88
N GLY A 18 7.34 35.39 10.67
CA GLY A 18 8.48 34.60 10.16
C GLY A 18 8.48 33.13 10.56
N ASN A 19 7.53 32.66 11.40
CA ASN A 19 7.40 31.23 11.70
C ASN A 19 6.83 30.48 10.49
N GLN A 20 7.54 29.45 10.04
CA GLN A 20 7.15 28.70 8.84
C GLN A 20 6.06 27.66 9.09
N GLY A 21 5.70 27.38 10.33
CA GLY A 21 4.66 26.43 10.71
C GLY A 21 4.98 24.99 10.31
N ILE A 22 6.23 24.56 10.53
CA ILE A 22 6.70 23.22 10.17
C ILE A 22 6.03 22.19 11.08
N CYS A 23 5.52 21.11 10.48
CA CYS A 23 4.91 19.98 11.17
C CYS A 23 5.06 18.67 10.37
N PHE A 24 4.82 17.54 11.04
CA PHE A 24 4.68 16.25 10.35
C PHE A 24 3.36 16.14 9.60
N VAL A 25 3.40 15.50 8.44
CA VAL A 25 2.19 15.11 7.68
C VAL A 25 1.61 13.83 8.26
N GLY A 26 0.29 13.73 8.33
CA GLY A 26 -0.43 12.55 8.79
C GLY A 26 -0.88 12.64 10.24
N ASN A 27 -1.19 11.48 10.82
CA ASN A 27 -1.69 11.38 12.19
C ASN A 27 -0.55 11.34 13.21
N TYR A 28 -0.86 11.58 14.48
CA TYR A 28 0.11 11.45 15.58
C TYR A 28 0.71 10.03 15.63
N THR A 29 -0.12 9.00 15.53
CA THR A 29 0.34 7.61 15.42
C THR A 29 0.35 7.19 13.96
N GLN A 30 1.51 6.79 13.48
CA GLN A 30 1.73 6.29 12.12
C GLN A 30 2.17 4.83 12.16
N THR A 31 1.75 4.05 11.18
CA THR A 31 2.21 2.67 10.99
C THR A 31 2.96 2.59 9.68
N VAL A 32 4.20 2.11 9.74
CA VAL A 32 5.07 1.90 8.59
C VAL A 32 5.44 0.42 8.52
N GLU A 33 5.01 -0.25 7.48
CA GLU A 33 5.30 -1.65 7.21
C GLU A 33 6.03 -1.75 5.87
N VAL A 34 7.19 -2.38 5.88
CA VAL A 34 8.05 -2.50 4.69
C VAL A 34 8.33 -3.96 4.36
N GLU A 35 8.64 -4.21 3.09
CA GLU A 35 9.04 -5.55 2.63
C GLU A 35 10.45 -5.92 3.14
N PRO A 36 10.75 -7.23 3.26
CA PRO A 36 12.10 -7.70 3.58
C PRO A 36 13.16 -7.09 2.65
N GLY A 37 14.29 -6.72 3.24
CA GLY A 37 15.40 -6.08 2.52
C GLY A 37 15.29 -4.54 2.44
N ILE A 38 14.19 -3.94 2.83
CA ILE A 38 14.06 -2.49 2.98
C ILE A 38 14.63 -2.08 4.36
N THR A 39 15.59 -1.17 4.36
CA THR A 39 16.31 -0.74 5.56
C THR A 39 16.13 0.74 5.90
N SER A 40 15.15 1.40 5.30
CA SER A 40 14.81 2.80 5.58
C SER A 40 13.37 3.11 5.19
N PHE A 41 12.84 4.21 5.75
CA PHE A 41 11.55 4.76 5.37
C PHE A 41 11.57 6.28 5.47
N ASP A 42 10.65 6.95 4.77
CA ASP A 42 10.52 8.40 4.78
C ASP A 42 9.31 8.85 5.59
N LEU A 43 9.53 9.85 6.43
CA LEU A 43 8.46 10.65 7.04
C LEU A 43 8.41 12.00 6.31
N THR A 44 7.22 12.46 6.00
CA THR A 44 7.02 13.73 5.31
C THR A 44 6.73 14.84 6.31
N LEU A 45 7.46 15.95 6.18
CA LEU A 45 7.18 17.21 6.85
C LEU A 45 6.59 18.19 5.85
N THR A 46 5.76 19.10 6.34
CA THR A 46 5.20 20.22 5.57
C THR A 46 5.35 21.53 6.32
N ARG A 47 5.20 22.65 5.60
CA ARG A 47 5.22 23.99 6.20
C ARG A 47 4.18 24.90 5.53
N SER A 48 3.82 25.97 6.21
CA SER A 48 2.84 26.95 5.73
C SER A 48 3.48 28.05 4.88
N LEU A 49 4.65 28.57 5.30
CA LEU A 49 5.37 29.63 4.59
C LEU A 49 6.57 29.02 3.85
N THR A 50 6.75 29.39 2.58
CA THR A 50 7.76 28.81 1.68
C THR A 50 8.76 29.80 1.10
N ASP A 51 8.62 31.11 1.39
CA ASP A 51 9.40 32.17 0.74
C ASP A 51 10.90 32.11 1.05
N ALA A 52 11.26 31.60 2.22
CA ALA A 52 12.62 31.42 2.63
C ALA A 52 12.99 29.93 2.79
N ALA A 53 14.27 29.62 2.79
CA ALA A 53 14.77 28.34 3.26
C ALA A 53 14.49 28.20 4.76
N GLY A 54 14.25 26.98 5.23
CA GLY A 54 13.99 26.70 6.64
C GLY A 54 14.69 25.43 7.09
N THR A 55 14.95 25.32 8.37
CA THR A 55 15.52 24.13 9.00
C THR A 55 14.83 23.90 10.34
N VAL A 56 14.50 22.64 10.62
CA VAL A 56 13.90 22.23 11.90
C VAL A 56 14.77 21.17 12.54
N ASP A 57 14.91 21.25 13.87
CA ASP A 57 15.58 20.22 14.65
C ASP A 57 14.65 19.04 14.92
N VAL A 58 15.22 17.84 14.84
CA VAL A 58 14.53 16.57 15.12
C VAL A 58 15.13 15.94 16.35
N THR A 59 14.30 15.76 17.38
CA THR A 59 14.68 15.09 18.62
C THR A 59 14.05 13.71 18.67
N VAL A 60 14.87 12.70 18.92
CA VAL A 60 14.40 11.33 19.18
C VAL A 60 14.00 11.23 20.65
N ILE A 61 12.70 11.03 20.93
CA ILE A 61 12.16 10.88 22.29
C ILE A 61 12.25 9.41 22.72
N ASN A 62 11.87 8.50 21.83
CA ASN A 62 11.98 7.05 22.03
C ASN A 62 12.59 6.41 20.79
N ASN A 63 13.56 5.51 21.00
CA ASN A 63 14.16 4.68 19.97
C ASN A 63 14.24 3.26 20.53
N GLU A 64 13.18 2.49 20.32
CA GLU A 64 13.06 1.15 20.85
C GLU A 64 14.19 0.25 20.32
N GLU A 65 14.88 -0.41 21.24
CA GLU A 65 16.06 -1.23 20.98
C GLU A 65 17.20 -0.53 20.21
N ASN A 66 17.13 0.81 20.07
CA ASN A 66 18.09 1.64 19.33
C ASN A 66 18.28 1.22 17.86
N ILE A 67 17.22 0.73 17.21
CA ILE A 67 17.30 0.26 15.82
C ILE A 67 17.21 1.38 14.79
N PHE A 68 16.72 2.57 15.21
CA PHE A 68 16.50 3.70 14.30
C PHE A 68 17.69 4.64 14.27
N VAL A 69 18.10 5.03 13.06
CA VAL A 69 19.10 6.09 12.83
C VAL A 69 18.38 7.26 12.17
N CYS A 70 18.23 8.35 12.92
CA CYS A 70 17.50 9.54 12.49
C CYS A 70 18.45 10.72 12.30
N PRO A 71 18.33 11.50 11.20
CA PRO A 71 18.95 12.81 11.12
C PRO A 71 18.47 13.75 12.24
N SER A 72 19.35 14.58 12.75
CA SER A 72 19.01 15.55 13.81
C SER A 72 18.33 16.82 13.27
N THR A 73 18.27 17.00 11.96
CA THR A 73 17.68 18.18 11.30
C THR A 73 17.03 17.81 9.98
N VAL A 74 16.00 18.58 9.59
CA VAL A 74 15.42 18.56 8.25
C VAL A 74 15.43 19.96 7.68
N SER A 75 15.85 20.10 6.42
CA SER A 75 15.93 21.37 5.72
C SER A 75 14.92 21.44 4.58
N PHE A 76 14.36 22.63 4.38
CA PHE A 76 13.49 22.98 3.27
C PHE A 76 14.21 24.03 2.41
N ALA A 77 14.29 23.83 1.11
CA ALA A 77 14.73 24.89 0.21
C ALA A 77 13.64 25.96 0.04
N ALA A 78 14.04 27.18 -0.31
CA ALA A 78 13.09 28.25 -0.62
C ALA A 78 12.13 27.80 -1.76
N GLY A 79 10.84 28.04 -1.58
CA GLY A 79 9.79 27.60 -2.50
C GLY A 79 9.25 26.18 -2.26
N GLU A 80 9.95 25.32 -1.54
CA GLU A 80 9.51 23.97 -1.25
C GLU A 80 8.56 23.92 -0.05
N LYS A 81 7.41 23.27 -0.23
CA LYS A 81 6.39 23.10 0.80
C LYS A 81 6.60 21.87 1.67
N THR A 82 7.25 20.85 1.13
CA THR A 82 7.46 19.56 1.80
C THR A 82 8.93 19.20 1.85
N ALA A 83 9.30 18.44 2.86
CA ALA A 83 10.63 17.83 2.97
C ALA A 83 10.49 16.42 3.53
N LYS A 84 11.51 15.59 3.32
CA LYS A 84 11.57 14.23 3.81
C LYS A 84 12.56 14.10 4.94
N LEU A 85 12.18 13.36 5.97
CA LEU A 85 13.04 12.83 7.00
C LEU A 85 13.21 11.33 6.72
N THR A 86 14.35 10.93 6.18
CA THR A 86 14.67 9.52 5.98
C THR A 86 15.21 8.92 7.27
N VAL A 87 14.54 7.89 7.76
CA VAL A 87 14.93 7.12 8.94
C VAL A 87 15.50 5.79 8.49
N GLU A 88 16.73 5.48 8.89
CA GLU A 88 17.35 4.19 8.61
C GLU A 88 17.07 3.18 9.72
N THR A 89 16.97 1.90 9.36
CA THR A 89 16.65 0.79 10.27
C THR A 89 17.58 -0.42 10.05
N PRO A 90 18.92 -0.22 10.12
CA PRO A 90 19.90 -1.21 9.67
C PRO A 90 19.89 -2.53 10.46
N SER A 91 19.35 -2.53 11.67
CA SER A 91 19.34 -3.69 12.56
C SER A 91 17.93 -4.21 12.90
N ALA A 92 16.89 -3.70 12.23
CA ALA A 92 15.54 -4.17 12.46
C ALA A 92 15.37 -5.62 11.99
N ALA A 93 14.71 -6.44 12.80
CA ALA A 93 14.40 -7.82 12.46
C ALA A 93 12.99 -7.94 11.85
N GLU A 94 12.82 -8.92 10.95
CA GLU A 94 11.52 -9.22 10.35
C GLU A 94 10.52 -9.73 11.38
N GLY A 95 9.27 -9.31 11.26
CA GLY A 95 8.16 -9.77 12.11
C GLY A 95 8.11 -9.14 13.50
N ILE A 96 8.98 -8.16 13.78
CA ILE A 96 8.98 -7.41 15.03
C ILE A 96 8.51 -5.98 14.75
N THR A 97 7.61 -5.47 15.59
CA THR A 97 7.19 -4.08 15.54
C THR A 97 7.98 -3.27 16.56
N TYR A 98 8.61 -2.19 16.11
CA TYR A 98 9.40 -1.26 16.92
C TYR A 98 8.71 0.10 16.96
N ASN A 99 8.87 0.81 18.08
CA ASN A 99 8.32 2.15 18.24
C ASN A 99 9.43 3.21 18.20
N LEU A 100 9.18 4.24 17.38
CA LEU A 100 9.97 5.46 17.30
C LEU A 100 9.10 6.66 17.65
N GLN A 101 9.55 7.51 18.60
CA GLN A 101 8.90 8.78 18.88
C GLN A 101 9.85 9.93 18.56
N LEU A 102 9.34 10.89 17.81
CA LEU A 102 10.08 12.05 17.33
C LEU A 102 9.35 13.34 17.72
N ALA A 103 10.13 14.38 18.02
CA ALA A 103 9.63 15.74 18.19
C ALA A 103 10.42 16.72 17.32
N LEU A 104 9.72 17.71 16.78
CA LEU A 104 10.30 18.84 16.09
C LEU A 104 10.51 20.00 17.07
N SER A 105 11.60 20.72 16.91
CA SER A 105 11.88 21.95 17.68
C SER A 105 12.59 23.00 16.82
N GLY A 106 12.55 24.23 17.29
CA GLY A 106 13.13 25.38 16.59
C GLY A 106 12.10 26.49 16.38
N ASN A 107 12.56 27.63 15.90
CA ASN A 107 11.73 28.83 15.74
C ASN A 107 10.66 28.69 14.65
N ASP A 108 10.82 27.75 13.73
CA ASP A 108 9.91 27.50 12.62
C ASP A 108 8.82 26.46 12.94
N VAL A 109 8.81 25.92 14.16
CA VAL A 109 7.77 25.00 14.65
C VAL A 109 6.70 25.83 15.35
N SER A 110 5.45 25.71 14.92
CA SER A 110 4.32 26.41 15.52
C SER A 110 3.41 25.45 16.29
N ASN A 111 3.14 25.77 17.55
CA ASN A 111 2.14 25.07 18.36
C ASN A 111 0.70 25.30 17.87
N TYR A 112 0.50 26.27 16.97
CA TYR A 112 -0.80 26.63 16.39
C TYR A 112 -1.00 26.05 14.98
N SER A 113 -0.01 25.29 14.45
CA SER A 113 -0.19 24.59 13.17
C SER A 113 -1.23 23.49 13.31
N SER A 114 -1.96 23.23 12.25
CA SER A 114 -2.95 22.15 12.19
C SER A 114 -2.33 20.73 12.16
N GLY A 115 -1.00 20.63 12.12
CA GLY A 115 -0.25 19.38 12.08
C GLY A 115 0.44 19.06 13.40
N TYR A 116 1.02 17.88 13.47
CA TYR A 116 1.73 17.39 14.64
C TYR A 116 3.21 17.81 14.60
N HIS A 117 3.71 18.34 15.69
CA HIS A 117 5.14 18.56 15.92
C HIS A 117 5.80 17.39 16.69
N GLU A 118 5.00 16.46 17.14
CA GLU A 118 5.41 15.21 17.78
C GLU A 118 4.63 14.06 17.17
N ILE A 119 5.28 12.93 16.89
CA ILE A 119 4.65 11.73 16.34
C ILE A 119 5.19 10.46 16.99
N SER A 120 4.38 9.41 16.93
CA SER A 120 4.74 8.04 17.29
C SER A 120 4.63 7.15 16.07
N VAL A 121 5.70 6.48 15.69
CA VAL A 121 5.76 5.59 14.53
C VAL A 121 5.92 4.15 14.98
N ASN A 122 5.00 3.29 14.58
CA ASN A 122 5.14 1.84 14.71
C ASN A 122 5.71 1.30 13.39
N PHE A 123 6.93 0.80 13.43
CA PHE A 123 7.66 0.30 12.27
C PHE A 123 7.80 -1.21 12.35
N ALA A 124 7.59 -1.91 11.23
CA ALA A 124 7.87 -3.33 11.11
C ALA A 124 8.40 -3.69 9.72
N ILE A 125 9.35 -4.61 9.65
CA ILE A 125 9.67 -5.36 8.44
C ILE A 125 8.75 -6.58 8.41
N LEU A 126 8.01 -6.77 7.32
CA LEU A 126 7.12 -7.91 7.16
C LEU A 126 7.91 -9.22 7.19
N LYS A 127 7.33 -10.24 7.84
CA LYS A 127 7.86 -11.59 7.82
C LYS A 127 6.88 -12.49 7.07
N TRP A 128 7.30 -12.97 5.91
CA TRP A 128 6.51 -13.90 5.11
C TRP A 128 6.83 -15.34 5.49
N GLU A 129 5.81 -16.14 5.68
CA GLU A 129 5.93 -17.56 6.02
C GLU A 129 5.17 -18.40 4.99
N SER A 130 5.81 -19.43 4.44
CA SER A 130 5.14 -20.37 3.55
C SER A 130 4.08 -21.15 4.33
N ILE A 131 2.88 -21.21 3.75
CA ILE A 131 1.77 -22.02 4.27
C ILE A 131 1.43 -23.19 3.35
N GLY A 132 2.23 -23.41 2.30
CA GLY A 132 2.13 -24.51 1.36
C GLY A 132 1.31 -24.20 0.12
N THR A 133 0.96 -25.25 -0.60
CA THR A 133 0.25 -25.15 -1.88
C THR A 133 -1.23 -24.85 -1.67
N GLY A 134 -1.72 -23.85 -2.39
CA GLY A 134 -3.14 -23.55 -2.54
C GLY A 134 -3.60 -23.66 -3.99
N TYR A 135 -4.88 -23.35 -4.22
CA TYR A 135 -5.46 -23.43 -5.55
C TYR A 135 -6.19 -22.15 -5.90
N TYR A 136 -5.78 -21.56 -7.02
CA TYR A 136 -6.42 -20.40 -7.60
C TYR A 136 -7.48 -20.86 -8.61
N LEU A 137 -8.71 -20.39 -8.44
CA LEU A 137 -9.81 -20.58 -9.39
C LEU A 137 -10.11 -19.22 -10.01
N ASP A 138 -9.96 -19.13 -11.32
CA ASP A 138 -10.09 -17.86 -12.02
C ASP A 138 -11.50 -17.64 -12.57
N GLY A 139 -12.19 -16.64 -12.05
CA GLY A 139 -13.48 -16.22 -12.56
C GLY A 139 -13.46 -14.98 -13.45
N THR A 140 -12.29 -14.33 -13.59
CA THR A 140 -12.15 -13.06 -14.31
C THR A 140 -11.63 -13.27 -15.73
N VAL A 141 -10.37 -13.66 -15.88
CA VAL A 141 -9.70 -13.83 -17.18
C VAL A 141 -10.31 -14.99 -17.96
N ALA A 142 -10.77 -16.03 -17.28
CA ALA A 142 -11.46 -17.18 -17.87
C ALA A 142 -12.63 -16.77 -18.78
N ASN A 143 -13.38 -15.75 -18.39
CA ASN A 143 -14.50 -15.26 -19.18
C ASN A 143 -14.10 -14.66 -20.52
N PHE A 144 -12.91 -14.04 -20.61
CA PHE A 144 -12.41 -13.51 -21.89
C PHE A 144 -12.09 -14.60 -22.89
N PHE A 145 -11.61 -15.74 -22.40
CA PHE A 145 -11.10 -16.82 -23.25
C PHE A 145 -12.04 -18.00 -23.39
N GLY A 146 -13.18 -17.98 -22.69
CA GLY A 146 -14.12 -19.10 -22.68
C GLY A 146 -13.53 -20.36 -22.02
N VAL A 147 -12.61 -20.18 -21.08
CA VAL A 147 -12.00 -21.27 -20.31
C VAL A 147 -12.90 -21.66 -19.16
N ASP A 148 -12.87 -22.93 -18.74
CA ASP A 148 -13.60 -23.40 -17.58
C ASP A 148 -13.01 -22.84 -16.29
N PRO A 149 -13.72 -21.94 -15.56
CA PRO A 149 -13.20 -21.31 -14.36
C PRO A 149 -13.09 -22.28 -13.16
N SER A 150 -13.63 -23.50 -13.27
CA SER A 150 -13.55 -24.51 -12.21
C SER A 150 -12.23 -25.29 -12.19
N VAL A 151 -11.37 -25.12 -13.21
CA VAL A 151 -10.07 -25.79 -13.28
C VAL A 151 -9.08 -25.10 -12.34
N PRO A 152 -8.57 -25.79 -11.30
CA PRO A 152 -7.69 -25.19 -10.33
C PRO A 152 -6.26 -25.03 -10.86
N MET A 153 -5.63 -23.90 -10.55
CA MET A 153 -4.22 -23.64 -10.79
C MET A 153 -3.48 -23.66 -9.46
N ALA A 154 -2.51 -24.57 -9.30
CA ALA A 154 -1.74 -24.69 -8.07
C ALA A 154 -0.78 -23.50 -7.90
N VAL A 155 -0.75 -22.92 -6.71
CA VAL A 155 0.13 -21.82 -6.33
C VAL A 155 0.74 -22.07 -4.95
N GLU A 156 1.99 -21.68 -4.76
CA GLU A 156 2.63 -21.69 -3.44
C GLU A 156 2.27 -20.40 -2.73
N ILE A 157 1.73 -20.52 -1.51
CA ILE A 157 1.18 -19.38 -0.76
C ILE A 157 2.08 -19.06 0.41
N GLU A 158 2.38 -17.78 0.55
CA GLU A 158 2.99 -17.21 1.76
C GLU A 158 2.00 -16.31 2.48
N LYS A 159 2.16 -16.23 3.78
CA LYS A 159 1.32 -15.42 4.68
C LYS A 159 2.18 -14.53 5.55
N THR A 160 1.70 -13.31 5.80
CA THR A 160 2.22 -12.44 6.84
C THR A 160 1.07 -11.83 7.63
N THR A 161 1.35 -11.45 8.89
CA THR A 161 0.39 -10.73 9.74
C THR A 161 0.95 -9.35 10.03
N THR A 162 0.12 -8.34 9.83
CA THR A 162 0.42 -6.94 10.15
C THR A 162 -0.36 -6.51 11.39
N ALA A 163 -0.19 -5.26 11.80
CA ALA A 163 -0.95 -4.70 12.93
C ALA A 163 -2.48 -4.68 12.69
N THR A 164 -2.92 -4.61 11.42
CA THR A 164 -4.32 -4.38 11.05
C THR A 164 -4.90 -5.41 10.10
N SER A 165 -4.06 -6.29 9.54
CA SER A 165 -4.48 -7.24 8.51
C SER A 165 -3.69 -8.54 8.53
N THR A 166 -4.20 -9.52 7.82
CA THR A 166 -3.45 -10.70 7.38
C THR A 166 -3.28 -10.60 5.87
N ARG A 167 -2.05 -10.78 5.37
CA ARG A 167 -1.78 -10.75 3.93
C ARG A 167 -1.37 -12.13 3.45
N PHE A 168 -1.86 -12.48 2.28
CA PHE A 168 -1.47 -13.66 1.53
C PHE A 168 -0.84 -13.23 0.22
N ARG A 169 0.23 -13.90 -0.19
CA ARG A 169 0.82 -13.68 -1.51
C ARG A 169 1.15 -14.99 -2.20
N PHE A 170 1.12 -14.96 -3.51
CA PHE A 170 1.53 -16.07 -4.38
C PHE A 170 1.91 -15.52 -5.75
N ASP A 171 2.79 -16.24 -6.44
CA ASP A 171 3.15 -15.88 -7.80
C ASP A 171 1.97 -16.08 -8.74
N SER A 172 1.86 -15.19 -9.73
CA SER A 172 0.79 -15.26 -10.72
C SER A 172 0.73 -16.64 -11.37
N PRO A 173 -0.41 -17.34 -11.31
CA PRO A 173 -0.56 -18.62 -11.99
C PRO A 173 -0.47 -18.50 -13.51
N PHE A 174 -0.72 -17.31 -14.05
CA PHE A 174 -0.68 -17.02 -15.48
C PHE A 174 0.75 -16.89 -16.01
N ALA A 175 1.73 -16.63 -15.16
CA ALA A 175 3.14 -16.64 -15.55
C ALA A 175 3.59 -18.00 -16.10
N LYS A 176 2.95 -19.09 -15.68
CA LYS A 176 3.21 -20.44 -16.21
C LYS A 176 2.76 -20.63 -17.66
N VAL A 177 1.84 -19.79 -18.14
CA VAL A 177 1.39 -19.83 -19.55
C VAL A 177 2.54 -19.55 -20.50
N ALA A 178 3.41 -18.61 -20.16
CA ALA A 178 4.59 -18.30 -20.97
C ALA A 178 5.63 -19.43 -20.99
N THR A 179 5.76 -20.18 -19.89
CA THR A 179 6.69 -21.31 -19.78
C THR A 179 6.13 -22.61 -20.34
N ALA A 180 4.82 -22.70 -20.52
CA ALA A 180 4.11 -23.85 -21.09
C ALA A 180 3.77 -23.65 -22.57
N GLN A 181 4.57 -22.91 -23.30
CA GLN A 181 4.33 -22.54 -24.71
C GLN A 181 4.21 -23.75 -25.67
N ASP A 182 4.75 -24.90 -25.31
CA ASP A 182 4.68 -26.12 -26.09
C ASP A 182 3.34 -26.88 -25.93
N GLU A 183 2.48 -26.44 -25.01
CA GLU A 183 1.18 -27.07 -24.78
C GLU A 183 0.12 -26.46 -25.70
N VAL A 184 -0.59 -27.30 -26.40
CA VAL A 184 -1.68 -26.86 -27.29
C VAL A 184 -2.79 -26.21 -26.49
N GLY A 185 -3.08 -24.94 -26.80
CA GLY A 185 -4.14 -24.17 -26.13
C GLY A 185 -3.70 -23.46 -24.86
N GLY A 186 -2.41 -23.44 -24.53
CA GLY A 186 -1.89 -22.78 -23.34
C GLY A 186 -2.15 -23.56 -22.04
N PHE A 187 -1.76 -22.96 -20.92
CA PHE A 187 -1.96 -23.56 -19.60
C PHE A 187 -3.46 -23.54 -19.22
N ASN A 188 -4.02 -24.68 -18.85
CA ASN A 188 -5.46 -24.82 -18.52
C ASN A 188 -6.43 -24.23 -19.56
N GLY A 189 -6.06 -24.22 -20.86
CA GLY A 189 -6.87 -23.65 -21.92
C GLY A 189 -6.75 -22.15 -22.13
N TYR A 190 -5.93 -21.47 -21.35
CA TYR A 190 -5.55 -20.09 -21.63
C TYR A 190 -4.63 -20.01 -22.84
N PRO A 191 -4.73 -18.95 -23.64
CA PRO A 191 -3.85 -18.79 -24.80
C PRO A 191 -2.41 -18.54 -24.38
N PHE A 192 -1.50 -18.78 -25.30
CA PHE A 192 -0.10 -18.47 -25.12
C PHE A 192 0.12 -16.97 -24.91
N ASN A 193 1.14 -16.67 -24.14
CA ASN A 193 1.66 -15.32 -24.01
C ASN A 193 2.61 -15.03 -25.18
N GLU A 194 2.13 -14.25 -26.16
CA GLU A 194 2.86 -14.05 -27.42
C GLU A 194 3.98 -13.01 -27.33
N GLU A 195 3.89 -12.07 -26.39
CA GLU A 195 4.73 -10.87 -26.41
C GLU A 195 5.50 -10.59 -25.11
N ALA A 196 5.21 -11.26 -24.02
CA ALA A 196 5.88 -11.00 -22.75
C ALA A 196 6.91 -12.08 -22.41
N ASP A 197 8.13 -11.66 -22.16
CA ASP A 197 9.13 -12.46 -21.46
C ASP A 197 8.73 -12.54 -19.97
N VAL A 198 7.86 -13.48 -19.64
CA VAL A 198 7.39 -13.64 -18.27
C VAL A 198 8.38 -14.48 -17.48
N VAL A 199 8.95 -13.88 -16.46
CA VAL A 199 9.80 -14.58 -15.50
C VAL A 199 8.93 -15.04 -14.34
N PRO A 200 8.86 -16.35 -14.01
CA PRO A 200 8.16 -16.84 -12.85
C PRO A 200 8.64 -16.11 -11.56
N GLY A 201 7.71 -15.66 -10.74
CA GLY A 201 8.00 -14.88 -9.52
C GLY A 201 8.12 -13.37 -9.73
N GLU A 202 8.10 -12.87 -10.95
CA GLU A 202 8.12 -11.43 -11.24
C GLU A 202 6.78 -10.77 -10.90
N TYR A 203 5.68 -11.50 -11.04
CA TYR A 203 4.32 -11.01 -10.82
C TYR A 203 3.70 -11.68 -9.61
N THR A 204 3.58 -10.96 -8.51
CA THR A 204 3.09 -11.50 -7.25
C THR A 204 1.73 -10.91 -6.89
N PHE A 205 0.73 -11.78 -6.73
CA PHE A 205 -0.59 -11.42 -6.22
C PHE A 205 -0.51 -11.26 -4.70
N VAL A 206 -1.03 -10.15 -4.19
CA VAL A 206 -1.12 -9.88 -2.75
C VAL A 206 -2.57 -9.62 -2.39
N ILE A 207 -3.11 -10.45 -1.51
CA ILE A 207 -4.46 -10.28 -0.96
C ILE A 207 -4.33 -9.80 0.48
N ASP A 208 -4.93 -8.64 0.76
CA ASP A 208 -4.96 -8.02 2.09
C ASP A 208 -6.32 -8.30 2.74
N VAL A 209 -6.32 -9.00 3.86
CA VAL A 209 -7.53 -9.37 4.61
C VAL A 209 -7.61 -8.55 5.88
N THR A 210 -8.62 -7.69 5.95
CA THR A 210 -8.95 -6.87 7.12
C THR A 210 -10.26 -7.34 7.75
N LYS A 211 -10.68 -6.69 8.83
CA LYS A 211 -12.01 -6.91 9.42
C LYS A 211 -13.17 -6.57 8.47
N GLU A 212 -12.92 -5.79 7.44
CA GLU A 212 -13.93 -5.35 6.48
C GLU A 212 -14.08 -6.33 5.30
N GLY A 213 -13.06 -7.12 5.02
CA GLY A 213 -13.03 -8.10 3.95
C GLY A 213 -11.65 -8.25 3.32
N ALA A 214 -11.60 -8.97 2.21
CA ALA A 214 -10.39 -9.24 1.46
C ALA A 214 -10.30 -8.34 0.22
N SER A 215 -9.13 -7.77 -0.04
CA SER A 215 -8.86 -6.98 -1.24
C SER A 215 -7.62 -7.50 -1.96
N LEU A 216 -7.70 -7.63 -3.28
CA LEU A 216 -6.55 -7.88 -4.14
C LEU A 216 -5.88 -6.54 -4.46
N LYS A 217 -4.60 -6.42 -4.13
CA LYS A 217 -3.81 -5.24 -4.51
C LYS A 217 -3.66 -5.16 -6.04
N PRO A 218 -3.61 -3.96 -6.64
CA PRO A 218 -3.36 -3.82 -8.07
C PRO A 218 -2.10 -4.57 -8.48
N VAL A 219 -2.21 -5.40 -9.51
CA VAL A 219 -1.13 -6.29 -9.96
C VAL A 219 -1.20 -6.53 -11.46
N GLN A 220 -0.03 -6.71 -12.07
CA GLN A 220 0.08 -7.26 -13.43
C GLN A 220 0.05 -8.79 -13.35
N TYR A 221 -0.64 -9.41 -14.31
CA TYR A 221 -0.84 -10.87 -14.31
C TYR A 221 0.31 -11.64 -14.94
N GLY A 222 1.24 -10.96 -15.63
CA GLY A 222 2.30 -11.61 -16.38
C GLY A 222 1.81 -12.27 -17.66
N MET A 223 0.73 -11.74 -18.24
CA MET A 223 0.12 -12.25 -19.46
C MET A 223 -0.16 -11.07 -20.39
N ASP A 224 0.39 -11.09 -21.57
CA ASP A 224 0.18 -10.13 -22.64
C ASP A 224 -0.26 -10.87 -23.92
N TRP A 225 -1.21 -10.33 -24.60
CA TRP A 225 -1.86 -10.96 -25.75
C TRP A 225 -1.95 -10.05 -26.97
N GLY A 226 -1.02 -9.11 -27.07
CA GLY A 226 -1.01 -8.08 -28.10
C GLY A 226 -1.90 -6.89 -27.79
N TYR A 227 -2.45 -6.81 -26.57
CA TYR A 227 -3.24 -5.69 -26.08
C TYR A 227 -2.63 -5.04 -24.84
N GLY A 228 -1.37 -5.29 -24.59
CA GLY A 228 -0.67 -4.91 -23.37
C GLY A 228 -0.92 -5.86 -22.21
N MET A 229 -0.11 -5.74 -21.18
CA MET A 229 -0.16 -6.60 -19.99
C MET A 229 -1.52 -6.57 -19.31
N PHE A 230 -2.07 -7.73 -19.02
CA PHE A 230 -3.22 -7.86 -18.13
C PHE A 230 -2.87 -7.37 -16.74
N SER A 231 -3.74 -6.53 -16.21
CA SER A 231 -3.64 -6.00 -14.86
C SER A 231 -5.00 -6.12 -14.18
N GLY A 232 -5.01 -6.22 -12.86
CA GLY A 232 -6.25 -6.30 -12.12
C GLY A 232 -6.07 -5.97 -10.66
N GLY A 233 -7.16 -6.01 -9.92
CA GLY A 233 -7.22 -5.72 -8.50
C GLY A 233 -8.66 -5.60 -8.02
N SER A 234 -8.84 -5.29 -6.75
CA SER A 234 -10.16 -4.99 -6.21
C SER A 234 -10.68 -3.65 -6.73
N VAL A 235 -11.97 -3.61 -7.12
CA VAL A 235 -12.63 -2.37 -7.56
C VAL A 235 -12.74 -1.40 -6.40
N TYR A 236 -13.23 -1.88 -5.25
CA TYR A 236 -13.31 -1.06 -4.05
C TYR A 236 -11.91 -0.64 -3.56
N GLY A 237 -11.75 0.63 -3.31
CA GLY A 237 -10.48 1.23 -2.88
C GLY A 237 -9.52 1.61 -4.01
N ASN A 238 -9.69 1.08 -5.24
CA ASN A 238 -8.85 1.40 -6.38
C ASN A 238 -9.58 2.21 -7.46
N LEU A 239 -10.78 1.78 -7.84
CA LEU A 239 -11.58 2.42 -8.88
C LEU A 239 -12.84 3.09 -8.33
N SER A 240 -13.33 2.63 -7.17
CA SER A 240 -14.55 3.11 -6.55
C SER A 240 -14.47 3.03 -5.03
N THR A 241 -15.22 3.91 -4.36
CA THR A 241 -15.43 3.89 -2.91
C THR A 241 -16.82 3.34 -2.52
N ASN A 242 -17.59 2.82 -3.49
CA ASN A 242 -18.93 2.29 -3.27
C ASN A 242 -18.87 0.78 -2.98
N ILE A 243 -18.76 0.41 -1.71
CA ILE A 243 -18.69 -0.99 -1.27
C ILE A 243 -19.97 -1.79 -1.56
N ASN A 244 -21.12 -1.14 -1.67
CA ASN A 244 -22.39 -1.83 -1.96
C ASN A 244 -22.47 -2.29 -3.41
N SER A 245 -21.87 -1.55 -4.34
CA SER A 245 -21.82 -1.92 -5.76
C SER A 245 -20.61 -2.79 -6.09
N TYR A 246 -19.53 -2.62 -5.35
CA TYR A 246 -18.24 -3.27 -5.56
C TYR A 246 -17.75 -3.86 -4.23
N PRO A 247 -18.27 -5.04 -3.85
CA PRO A 247 -17.97 -5.64 -2.55
C PRO A 247 -16.53 -6.10 -2.44
N LEU A 248 -16.04 -6.19 -1.21
CA LEU A 248 -14.78 -6.86 -0.90
C LEU A 248 -14.94 -8.39 -0.99
N GLY A 249 -13.83 -9.09 -1.13
CA GLY A 249 -13.76 -10.53 -1.00
C GLY A 249 -14.09 -10.99 0.42
N VAL A 250 -14.47 -12.26 0.54
CA VAL A 250 -14.81 -12.91 1.82
C VAL A 250 -13.73 -13.91 2.17
N TYR A 251 -13.08 -13.71 3.30
CA TYR A 251 -12.15 -14.68 3.88
C TYR A 251 -12.88 -15.63 4.84
N ASN A 252 -12.83 -16.91 4.56
CA ASN A 252 -13.31 -17.96 5.44
C ASN A 252 -12.10 -18.70 6.05
N GLU A 253 -11.70 -18.30 7.25
CA GLU A 253 -10.55 -18.87 7.92
C GLU A 253 -10.70 -20.39 8.16
N LYS A 254 -11.90 -20.84 8.54
CA LYS A 254 -12.18 -22.25 8.81
C LYS A 254 -12.07 -23.13 7.56
N ALA A 255 -12.49 -22.61 6.42
CA ALA A 255 -12.38 -23.30 5.14
C ALA A 255 -11.01 -23.10 4.48
N GLY A 256 -10.21 -22.14 4.96
CA GLY A 256 -8.96 -21.74 4.32
C GLY A 256 -9.16 -21.18 2.91
N SER A 257 -10.19 -20.36 2.71
CA SER A 257 -10.53 -19.84 1.38
C SER A 257 -10.83 -18.36 1.37
N ILE A 258 -10.51 -17.71 0.25
CA ILE A 258 -10.90 -16.33 -0.05
C ILE A 258 -11.72 -16.39 -1.34
N THR A 259 -12.91 -15.78 -1.30
CA THR A 259 -13.81 -15.73 -2.44
C THR A 259 -14.12 -14.28 -2.78
N PHE A 260 -13.91 -13.92 -4.03
CA PHE A 260 -14.25 -12.60 -4.57
C PHE A 260 -15.60 -12.70 -5.29
N PRO A 261 -16.66 -12.04 -4.81
CA PRO A 261 -17.96 -12.05 -5.46
C PRO A 261 -17.96 -11.23 -6.75
N ALA A 262 -19.01 -11.36 -7.55
CA ALA A 262 -19.18 -10.58 -8.78
C ALA A 262 -19.05 -9.07 -8.51
N ASN A 263 -18.46 -8.36 -9.45
CA ASN A 263 -18.12 -6.93 -9.39
C ASN A 263 -17.06 -6.54 -8.35
N SER A 264 -16.41 -7.48 -7.68
CA SER A 264 -15.38 -7.18 -6.68
C SER A 264 -14.01 -6.93 -7.28
N LEU A 265 -13.70 -7.54 -8.40
CA LEU A 265 -12.43 -7.41 -9.11
C LEU A 265 -12.61 -6.70 -10.45
N TYR A 266 -11.55 -6.07 -10.92
CA TYR A 266 -11.47 -5.54 -12.28
C TYR A 266 -10.29 -6.17 -13.01
N VAL A 267 -10.39 -6.15 -14.35
CA VAL A 267 -9.29 -6.47 -15.27
C VAL A 267 -9.13 -5.31 -16.25
N SER A 268 -7.91 -5.00 -16.59
CA SER A 268 -7.56 -3.99 -17.60
C SER A 268 -6.39 -4.44 -18.45
N MET A 269 -6.32 -3.92 -19.67
CA MET A 269 -5.21 -4.09 -20.60
C MET A 269 -4.88 -2.73 -21.21
N ALA A 270 -3.61 -2.35 -21.24
CA ALA A 270 -3.18 -0.99 -21.56
C ALA A 270 -3.64 -0.53 -22.96
N ASP A 271 -3.62 -1.40 -23.94
CA ASP A 271 -3.89 -1.12 -25.36
C ASP A 271 -5.28 -1.59 -25.82
N TYR A 272 -6.14 -2.01 -24.88
CA TYR A 272 -7.50 -2.40 -25.18
C TYR A 272 -8.48 -1.33 -24.68
N GLN A 273 -9.29 -0.79 -25.58
CA GLN A 273 -10.30 0.25 -25.30
C GLN A 273 -9.77 1.38 -24.40
N ASP A 274 -8.64 1.97 -24.80
CA ASP A 274 -7.98 3.07 -24.09
C ASP A 274 -7.56 2.74 -22.63
N GLY A 275 -7.26 1.49 -22.34
CA GLY A 275 -6.84 1.05 -21.02
C GLY A 275 -7.97 1.02 -19.97
N GLY A 276 -9.21 0.91 -20.40
CA GLY A 276 -10.37 0.85 -19.51
C GLY A 276 -10.31 -0.33 -18.55
N ALA A 277 -10.80 -0.13 -17.32
CA ALA A 277 -10.93 -1.18 -16.32
C ALA A 277 -12.37 -1.73 -16.32
N TYR A 278 -12.49 -3.04 -16.34
CA TYR A 278 -13.77 -3.74 -16.43
C TYR A 278 -14.03 -4.53 -15.16
N PRO A 279 -15.06 -4.19 -14.35
CA PRO A 279 -15.49 -4.99 -13.21
C PRO A 279 -16.06 -6.35 -13.61
N PHE A 280 -15.77 -7.38 -12.81
CA PHE A 280 -16.23 -8.78 -12.95
C PHE A 280 -16.81 -9.30 -11.66
#